data_93e453aa5d2fc8dc222366451e4f6683
#
_entry.id   93e453aa5d2fc8dc222366451e4f6683
#
_cell.length_a   1.000
_cell.length_b   1.000
_cell.length_c   1.000
_cell.angle_alpha   90.00
_cell.angle_beta   90.00
_cell.angle_gamma   90.00
#
_symmetry.space_group_name_H-M   'P 1'
#
loop_
_entity.id
_entity.type
_entity.pdbx_description
1 polymer ?
#
loop_
_entity_poly.entity_id
_entity_poly.type
_entity_poly.pdbx_seq_one_letter_code
_entity_poly.pdbx_strand_id
1 'polypeptide(L)'
;MILLTGATGTAGSFIANEFVRERVPVRILVRNRAKAAGLEKVSTVEIVEGDMSKRSSLGPALDGVDRALMISAPDMDMVETQSTFIDAAKAEGVRHVIKFSGLDARPDTTFPFGLMHLEIEKYLEASGLVWTQLRPTGFMQEYLREAPSITKDGALYLALGNTKLNPIDVSDVAKVGFLLLRDGGHEEARIPMTGPEALTMVEIADRISRAIGRTVQYVPISPEQRRQALIAHGIPAPIADALDKQVKERLKGGIESQVDLSTRQIFNIQPTTFLEFAQRNAAAFGAAA
;
A
#
# COMPACT_ATOMS: atom_id res chain seq x y z
N MET A 1 -18.81 12.33 -8.54
CA MET A 1 -18.56 11.55 -7.30
C MET A 1 -17.16 10.92 -7.37
N ILE A 2 -16.47 10.74 -6.22
CA ILE A 2 -15.21 10.00 -6.09
C ILE A 2 -15.50 8.66 -5.42
N LEU A 3 -14.92 7.57 -5.94
CA LEU A 3 -15.04 6.22 -5.37
C LEU A 3 -13.70 5.74 -4.81
N LEU A 4 -13.71 5.17 -3.61
CA LEU A 4 -12.59 4.42 -3.04
C LEU A 4 -12.95 2.94 -2.93
N THR A 5 -12.11 2.06 -3.49
CA THR A 5 -12.12 0.64 -3.14
C THR A 5 -11.03 0.38 -2.10
N GLY A 6 -11.09 -0.74 -1.39
CA GLY A 6 -10.07 -1.10 -0.40
C GLY A 6 -9.98 -0.20 0.84
N ALA A 7 -10.99 0.62 1.12
CA ALA A 7 -10.99 1.61 2.21
C ALA A 7 -10.84 1.01 3.63
N THR A 8 -11.01 -0.29 3.78
CA THR A 8 -10.81 -1.02 5.06
C THR A 8 -9.42 -1.67 5.18
N GLY A 9 -8.59 -1.56 4.17
CA GLY A 9 -7.20 -2.05 4.16
C GLY A 9 -6.21 -0.96 4.61
N THR A 10 -4.92 -1.33 4.71
CA THR A 10 -3.86 -0.44 5.22
C THR A 10 -3.82 0.89 4.46
N ALA A 11 -3.58 0.88 3.15
CA ALA A 11 -3.45 2.14 2.40
C ALA A 11 -4.81 2.84 2.22
N GLY A 12 -5.86 2.08 1.88
CA GLY A 12 -7.18 2.65 1.64
C GLY A 12 -7.78 3.34 2.85
N SER A 13 -7.55 2.86 4.07
CA SER A 13 -8.04 3.51 5.29
C SER A 13 -7.36 4.86 5.55
N PHE A 14 -6.06 4.97 5.29
CA PHE A 14 -5.35 6.24 5.39
C PHE A 14 -5.88 7.24 4.35
N ILE A 15 -6.14 6.80 3.10
CA ILE A 15 -6.71 7.66 2.07
C ILE A 15 -8.15 8.10 2.44
N ALA A 16 -8.98 7.18 2.92
CA ALA A 16 -10.33 7.50 3.39
C ALA A 16 -10.31 8.54 4.52
N ASN A 17 -9.35 8.43 5.45
CA ASN A 17 -9.17 9.40 6.52
C ASN A 17 -8.78 10.79 6.02
N GLU A 18 -8.03 10.92 4.91
CA GLU A 18 -7.76 12.23 4.29
C GLU A 18 -9.08 12.88 3.81
N PHE A 19 -9.97 12.12 3.17
CA PHE A 19 -11.29 12.63 2.75
C PHE A 19 -12.15 13.07 3.95
N VAL A 20 -12.13 12.31 5.03
CA VAL A 20 -12.84 12.67 6.28
C VAL A 20 -12.27 13.94 6.89
N ARG A 21 -10.94 14.03 7.01
CA ARG A 21 -10.24 15.18 7.57
C ARG A 21 -10.51 16.45 6.79
N GLU A 22 -10.45 16.39 5.47
CA GLU A 22 -10.65 17.51 4.55
C GLU A 22 -12.15 17.77 4.25
N ARG A 23 -13.05 16.95 4.77
CA ARG A 23 -14.51 17.03 4.56
C ARG A 23 -14.91 16.99 3.08
N VAL A 24 -14.18 16.24 2.28
CA VAL A 24 -14.48 16.04 0.86
C VAL A 24 -15.41 14.83 0.72
N PRO A 25 -16.54 14.95 0.01
CA PRO A 25 -17.45 13.83 -0.22
C PRO A 25 -16.77 12.67 -0.95
N VAL A 26 -16.99 11.45 -0.46
CA VAL A 26 -16.42 10.24 -1.04
C VAL A 26 -17.38 9.05 -0.85
N ARG A 27 -17.49 8.22 -1.88
CA ARG A 27 -18.14 6.91 -1.80
C ARG A 27 -17.09 5.84 -1.57
N ILE A 28 -17.35 4.91 -0.65
CA ILE A 28 -16.47 3.77 -0.39
C ILE A 28 -17.18 2.47 -0.73
N LEU A 29 -16.51 1.62 -1.50
CA LEU A 29 -16.96 0.26 -1.81
C LEU A 29 -16.38 -0.71 -0.79
N VAL A 30 -17.24 -1.45 -0.12
CA VAL A 30 -16.85 -2.47 0.86
C VAL A 30 -17.58 -3.79 0.61
N ARG A 31 -16.92 -4.92 0.85
CA ARG A 31 -17.57 -6.25 0.80
C ARG A 31 -18.46 -6.53 2.00
N ASN A 32 -18.23 -5.84 3.10
CA ASN A 32 -18.97 -5.99 4.35
C ASN A 32 -19.02 -4.62 5.06
N ARG A 33 -20.21 -4.07 5.16
CA ARG A 33 -20.48 -2.76 5.75
C ARG A 33 -20.01 -2.65 7.20
N ALA A 34 -20.11 -3.74 7.96
CA ALA A 34 -19.68 -3.75 9.36
C ALA A 34 -18.17 -3.41 9.53
N LYS A 35 -17.33 -3.70 8.54
CA LYS A 35 -15.89 -3.34 8.56
C LYS A 35 -15.65 -1.84 8.38
N ALA A 36 -16.64 -1.09 7.94
CA ALA A 36 -16.59 0.36 7.74
C ALA A 36 -17.48 1.12 8.75
N ALA A 37 -17.96 0.49 9.81
CA ALA A 37 -18.89 1.06 10.79
C ALA A 37 -18.39 2.39 11.40
N GLY A 38 -17.08 2.57 11.55
CA GLY A 38 -16.48 3.83 12.02
C GLY A 38 -16.70 5.02 11.06
N LEU A 39 -16.94 4.75 9.77
CA LEU A 39 -17.17 5.77 8.73
C LEU A 39 -18.65 6.04 8.47
N GLU A 40 -19.56 5.17 8.93
CA GLU A 40 -21.01 5.33 8.70
C GLU A 40 -21.60 6.63 9.29
N LYS A 41 -21.00 7.16 10.35
CA LYS A 41 -21.45 8.37 11.01
C LYS A 41 -20.87 9.66 10.42
N VAL A 42 -20.00 9.52 9.42
CA VAL A 42 -19.35 10.67 8.77
C VAL A 42 -20.21 11.12 7.60
N SER A 43 -20.79 12.30 7.70
CA SER A 43 -21.78 12.83 6.74
C SER A 43 -21.26 13.00 5.31
N THR A 44 -19.94 13.05 5.12
CA THR A 44 -19.28 13.16 3.81
C THR A 44 -18.93 11.79 3.22
N VAL A 45 -19.21 10.68 3.90
CA VAL A 45 -18.91 9.33 3.45
C VAL A 45 -20.19 8.57 3.10
N GLU A 46 -20.28 8.13 1.86
CA GLU A 46 -21.30 7.20 1.40
C GLU A 46 -20.73 5.77 1.35
N ILE A 47 -21.37 4.81 2.01
CA ILE A 47 -20.92 3.41 1.99
C ILE A 47 -21.83 2.59 1.08
N VAL A 48 -21.24 1.91 0.10
CA VAL A 48 -21.93 0.98 -0.79
C VAL A 48 -21.31 -0.41 -0.63
N GLU A 49 -22.16 -1.42 -0.49
CA GLU A 49 -21.73 -2.83 -0.50
C GLU A 49 -21.62 -3.37 -1.92
N GLY A 50 -20.52 -4.05 -2.18
CA GLY A 50 -20.24 -4.75 -3.43
C GLY A 50 -18.88 -5.40 -3.40
N ASP A 51 -18.63 -6.21 -4.42
CA ASP A 51 -17.40 -6.99 -4.57
C ASP A 51 -16.77 -6.70 -5.92
N MET A 52 -15.51 -6.28 -5.94
CA MET A 52 -14.79 -5.94 -7.17
C MET A 52 -14.69 -7.12 -8.14
N SER A 53 -14.75 -8.37 -7.66
CA SER A 53 -14.76 -9.58 -8.48
C SER A 53 -16.13 -9.89 -9.10
N LYS A 54 -17.19 -9.18 -8.67
CA LYS A 54 -18.59 -9.45 -9.08
C LYS A 54 -19.18 -8.25 -9.80
N ARG A 55 -19.07 -8.23 -11.14
CA ARG A 55 -19.57 -7.14 -11.98
C ARG A 55 -21.01 -6.72 -11.64
N SER A 56 -21.91 -7.68 -11.36
CA SER A 56 -23.31 -7.41 -11.04
C SER A 56 -23.52 -6.57 -9.77
N SER A 57 -22.53 -6.52 -8.87
CA SER A 57 -22.59 -5.75 -7.62
C SER A 57 -21.99 -4.34 -7.74
N LEU A 58 -21.38 -3.98 -8.89
CA LEU A 58 -20.59 -2.75 -9.02
C LEU A 58 -21.40 -1.55 -9.52
N GLY A 59 -22.52 -1.77 -10.23
CA GLY A 59 -23.33 -0.67 -10.78
C GLY A 59 -23.68 0.41 -9.75
N PRO A 60 -24.29 0.08 -8.60
CA PRO A 60 -24.62 1.09 -7.58
C PRO A 60 -23.40 1.83 -7.00
N ALA A 61 -22.23 1.18 -6.97
CA ALA A 61 -21.01 1.81 -6.49
C ALA A 61 -20.42 2.79 -7.49
N LEU A 62 -20.56 2.51 -8.77
CA LEU A 62 -19.98 3.26 -9.88
C LEU A 62 -20.91 4.34 -10.45
N ASP A 63 -22.20 4.32 -10.10
CA ASP A 63 -23.18 5.31 -10.57
C ASP A 63 -22.75 6.75 -10.23
N GLY A 64 -22.63 7.58 -11.28
CA GLY A 64 -22.20 8.98 -11.19
C GLY A 64 -20.77 9.21 -10.72
N VAL A 65 -19.92 8.18 -10.73
CA VAL A 65 -18.50 8.29 -10.36
C VAL A 65 -17.69 8.90 -11.50
N ASP A 66 -16.96 9.98 -11.21
CA ASP A 66 -16.02 10.62 -12.11
C ASP A 66 -14.61 10.00 -12.00
N ARG A 67 -14.15 9.82 -10.75
CA ARG A 67 -12.82 9.27 -10.45
C ARG A 67 -12.91 8.14 -9.43
N ALA A 68 -12.13 7.10 -9.66
CA ALA A 68 -12.08 5.96 -8.76
C ALA A 68 -10.64 5.59 -8.39
N LEU A 69 -10.40 5.30 -7.11
CA LEU A 69 -9.19 4.63 -6.67
C LEU A 69 -9.43 3.12 -6.63
N MET A 70 -8.62 2.39 -7.37
CA MET A 70 -8.67 0.94 -7.43
C MET A 70 -7.58 0.31 -6.57
N ILE A 71 -8.00 -0.26 -5.43
CA ILE A 71 -7.17 -1.05 -4.51
C ILE A 71 -7.90 -2.36 -4.21
N SER A 72 -7.24 -3.50 -4.34
CA SER A 72 -7.69 -4.79 -3.85
C SER A 72 -6.68 -5.41 -2.86
N ALA A 73 -7.06 -6.50 -2.21
CA ALA A 73 -6.12 -7.31 -1.46
C ALA A 73 -5.05 -7.90 -2.41
N PRO A 74 -3.80 -8.09 -1.93
CA PRO A 74 -2.79 -8.83 -2.65
C PRO A 74 -3.08 -10.34 -2.52
N ASP A 75 -3.88 -10.86 -3.42
CA ASP A 75 -4.21 -12.28 -3.53
C ASP A 75 -3.97 -12.81 -4.96
N MET A 76 -4.11 -14.11 -5.13
CA MET A 76 -3.80 -14.75 -6.42
C MET A 76 -4.83 -14.42 -7.50
N ASP A 77 -6.01 -13.93 -7.13
CA ASP A 77 -7.11 -13.57 -8.04
C ASP A 77 -7.11 -12.05 -8.34
N MET A 78 -6.05 -11.33 -7.94
CA MET A 78 -5.96 -9.87 -8.03
C MET A 78 -6.14 -9.38 -9.48
N VAL A 79 -5.59 -10.09 -10.46
CA VAL A 79 -5.71 -9.71 -11.89
C VAL A 79 -7.16 -9.74 -12.32
N GLU A 80 -7.85 -10.85 -12.09
CA GLU A 80 -9.27 -11.01 -12.44
C GLU A 80 -10.14 -9.98 -11.71
N THR A 81 -9.92 -9.82 -10.41
CA THR A 81 -10.66 -8.87 -9.57
C THR A 81 -10.55 -7.44 -10.09
N GLN A 82 -9.34 -6.98 -10.40
CA GLN A 82 -9.14 -5.60 -10.85
C GLN A 82 -9.55 -5.41 -12.32
N SER A 83 -9.38 -6.41 -13.18
CA SER A 83 -9.87 -6.35 -14.56
C SER A 83 -11.41 -6.27 -14.62
N THR A 84 -12.12 -7.05 -13.78
CA THR A 84 -13.57 -6.97 -13.63
C THR A 84 -14.02 -5.56 -13.21
N PHE A 85 -13.30 -4.94 -12.28
CA PHE A 85 -13.59 -3.57 -11.85
C PHE A 85 -13.34 -2.56 -12.99
N ILE A 86 -12.25 -2.69 -13.75
CA ILE A 86 -11.92 -1.82 -14.88
C ILE A 86 -13.02 -1.87 -15.93
N ASP A 87 -13.50 -3.08 -16.29
CA ASP A 87 -14.57 -3.27 -17.25
C ASP A 87 -15.89 -2.66 -16.78
N ALA A 88 -16.21 -2.82 -15.48
CA ALA A 88 -17.38 -2.21 -14.90
C ALA A 88 -17.27 -0.67 -14.88
N ALA A 89 -16.12 -0.12 -14.48
CA ALA A 89 -15.87 1.31 -14.45
C ALA A 89 -16.02 1.94 -15.84
N LYS A 90 -15.49 1.26 -16.88
CA LYS A 90 -15.67 1.68 -18.27
C LYS A 90 -17.14 1.69 -18.69
N ALA A 91 -17.89 0.63 -18.39
CA ALA A 91 -19.30 0.50 -18.76
C ALA A 91 -20.18 1.55 -18.07
N GLU A 92 -19.88 1.93 -16.84
CA GLU A 92 -20.60 2.94 -16.06
C GLU A 92 -20.11 4.37 -16.34
N GLY A 93 -19.17 4.57 -17.26
CA GLY A 93 -18.71 5.89 -17.70
C GLY A 93 -17.79 6.60 -16.71
N VAL A 94 -17.10 5.88 -15.81
CA VAL A 94 -16.04 6.45 -14.99
C VAL A 94 -14.98 7.06 -15.91
N ARG A 95 -14.61 8.31 -15.65
CA ARG A 95 -13.65 9.01 -16.49
C ARG A 95 -12.21 8.61 -16.20
N HIS A 96 -11.82 8.54 -14.92
CA HIS A 96 -10.43 8.38 -14.51
C HIS A 96 -10.29 7.32 -13.41
N VAL A 97 -9.45 6.32 -13.64
CA VAL A 97 -9.09 5.31 -12.65
C VAL A 97 -7.66 5.53 -12.17
N ILE A 98 -7.50 5.80 -10.88
CA ILE A 98 -6.21 5.81 -10.19
C ILE A 98 -5.96 4.39 -9.66
N LYS A 99 -4.98 3.68 -10.25
CA LYS A 99 -4.60 2.35 -9.79
C LYS A 99 -3.57 2.44 -8.68
N PHE A 100 -3.86 1.81 -7.55
CA PHE A 100 -2.84 1.54 -6.54
C PHE A 100 -2.01 0.33 -6.98
N SER A 101 -0.81 0.59 -7.44
CA SER A 101 0.13 -0.39 -7.99
C SER A 101 1.30 -0.62 -7.01
N GLY A 102 2.47 -0.95 -7.51
CA GLY A 102 3.70 -1.08 -6.76
C GLY A 102 4.92 -0.70 -7.57
N LEU A 103 6.00 -0.33 -6.89
CA LEU A 103 7.26 -0.01 -7.55
C LEU A 103 7.84 -1.23 -8.29
N ASP A 104 7.49 -2.44 -7.84
CA ASP A 104 7.86 -3.72 -8.45
C ASP A 104 7.07 -4.07 -9.73
N ALA A 105 6.13 -3.23 -10.19
CA ALA A 105 5.37 -3.45 -11.42
C ALA A 105 6.26 -3.23 -12.66
N ARG A 106 7.13 -4.20 -12.96
CA ARG A 106 8.14 -4.14 -14.02
C ARG A 106 8.40 -5.53 -14.62
N PRO A 107 8.83 -5.61 -15.90
CA PRO A 107 8.89 -6.89 -16.61
C PRO A 107 10.02 -7.82 -16.14
N ASP A 108 11.02 -7.30 -15.46
CA ASP A 108 12.20 -8.04 -14.99
C ASP A 108 12.08 -8.46 -13.51
N THR A 109 10.94 -8.19 -12.85
CA THR A 109 10.71 -8.69 -11.49
C THR A 109 10.42 -10.19 -11.47
N THR A 110 10.88 -10.86 -10.42
CA THR A 110 10.50 -12.26 -10.11
C THR A 110 9.40 -12.33 -9.06
N PHE A 111 8.99 -11.20 -8.51
CA PHE A 111 7.94 -11.07 -7.52
C PHE A 111 6.56 -11.23 -8.18
N PRO A 112 5.77 -12.27 -7.84
CA PRO A 112 4.52 -12.54 -8.53
C PRO A 112 3.52 -11.38 -8.49
N PHE A 113 3.39 -10.69 -7.35
CA PHE A 113 2.48 -9.54 -7.26
C PHE A 113 2.97 -8.35 -8.09
N GLY A 114 4.28 -8.17 -8.26
CA GLY A 114 4.84 -7.18 -9.17
C GLY A 114 4.44 -7.45 -10.62
N LEU A 115 4.51 -8.72 -11.06
CA LEU A 115 4.06 -9.13 -12.39
C LEU A 115 2.54 -8.95 -12.55
N MET A 116 1.74 -9.33 -11.55
CA MET A 116 0.29 -9.12 -11.56
C MET A 116 -0.05 -7.62 -11.62
N HIS A 117 0.64 -6.79 -10.87
CA HIS A 117 0.46 -5.34 -10.96
C HIS A 117 0.76 -4.83 -12.37
N LEU A 118 1.86 -5.27 -12.99
CA LEU A 118 2.21 -4.89 -14.36
C LEU A 118 1.16 -5.34 -15.37
N GLU A 119 0.60 -6.53 -15.22
CA GLU A 119 -0.47 -7.04 -16.07
C GLU A 119 -1.73 -6.19 -15.99
N ILE A 120 -2.15 -5.84 -14.77
CA ILE A 120 -3.32 -4.98 -14.52
C ILE A 120 -3.07 -3.56 -15.05
N GLU A 121 -1.86 -3.02 -14.90
CA GLU A 121 -1.50 -1.72 -15.48
C GLU A 121 -1.69 -1.70 -16.98
N LYS A 122 -1.17 -2.71 -17.70
CA LYS A 122 -1.35 -2.85 -19.14
C LYS A 122 -2.82 -3.01 -19.54
N TYR A 123 -3.59 -3.75 -18.74
CA TYR A 123 -5.02 -3.92 -18.97
C TYR A 123 -5.78 -2.59 -18.87
N LEU A 124 -5.48 -1.82 -17.82
CA LEU A 124 -6.05 -0.49 -17.61
C LEU A 124 -5.64 0.49 -18.72
N GLU A 125 -4.38 0.51 -19.12
CA GLU A 125 -3.87 1.32 -20.23
C GLU A 125 -4.58 1.02 -21.56
N ALA A 126 -4.85 -0.26 -21.82
CA ALA A 126 -5.57 -0.69 -23.03
C ALA A 126 -7.10 -0.51 -22.97
N SER A 127 -7.65 -0.19 -21.80
CA SER A 127 -9.11 -0.10 -21.60
C SER A 127 -9.77 1.09 -22.28
N GLY A 128 -9.03 2.17 -22.55
CA GLY A 128 -9.54 3.45 -23.02
C GLY A 128 -10.04 4.39 -21.92
N LEU A 129 -9.95 3.99 -20.66
CA LEU A 129 -10.14 4.89 -19.51
C LEU A 129 -8.92 5.80 -19.35
N VAL A 130 -9.12 7.00 -18.83
CA VAL A 130 -8.00 7.80 -18.30
C VAL A 130 -7.45 7.11 -17.07
N TRP A 131 -6.13 7.04 -16.95
CA TRP A 131 -5.50 6.31 -15.85
C TRP A 131 -4.33 7.08 -15.21
N THR A 132 -4.08 6.78 -13.94
CA THR A 132 -2.85 7.13 -13.23
C THR A 132 -2.44 5.93 -12.36
N GLN A 133 -1.16 5.62 -12.31
CA GLN A 133 -0.64 4.48 -11.56
C GLN A 133 0.22 4.98 -10.40
N LEU A 134 -0.24 4.79 -9.17
CA LEU A 134 0.56 5.00 -7.96
C LEU A 134 1.43 3.77 -7.73
N ARG A 135 2.74 3.96 -7.71
CA ARG A 135 3.74 2.89 -7.54
C ARG A 135 4.54 3.09 -6.25
N PRO A 136 3.96 2.84 -5.08
CA PRO A 136 4.71 2.91 -3.82
C PRO A 136 5.68 1.74 -3.69
N THR A 137 6.75 1.97 -2.93
CA THR A 137 7.61 0.93 -2.37
C THR A 137 6.97 0.27 -1.15
N GLY A 138 7.66 -0.66 -0.49
CA GLY A 138 7.21 -1.28 0.76
C GLY A 138 6.93 -0.25 1.86
N PHE A 139 5.94 -0.53 2.71
CA PHE A 139 5.46 0.42 3.70
C PHE A 139 6.23 0.36 5.02
N MET A 140 6.46 1.50 5.64
CA MET A 140 6.97 1.59 7.02
C MET A 140 6.04 0.85 8.00
N GLN A 141 4.74 0.82 7.75
CA GLN A 141 3.75 0.12 8.58
C GLN A 141 3.97 -1.40 8.65
N GLU A 142 4.68 -2.00 7.70
CA GLU A 142 5.01 -3.42 7.75
C GLU A 142 5.92 -3.77 8.93
N TYR A 143 6.76 -2.83 9.36
CA TYR A 143 7.64 -3.01 10.52
C TYR A 143 6.88 -3.06 11.85
N LEU A 144 5.64 -2.58 11.92
CA LEU A 144 4.79 -2.74 13.10
C LEU A 144 4.43 -4.21 13.37
N ARG A 145 4.52 -5.09 12.38
CA ARG A 145 4.34 -6.53 12.56
C ARG A 145 5.46 -7.17 13.37
N GLU A 146 6.61 -6.52 13.43
CA GLU A 146 7.76 -6.96 14.22
C GLU A 146 7.72 -6.43 15.66
N ALA A 147 6.73 -5.62 16.02
CA ALA A 147 6.57 -5.06 17.36
C ALA A 147 6.56 -6.11 18.50
N PRO A 148 5.95 -7.31 18.34
CA PRO A 148 5.99 -8.35 19.36
C PRO A 148 7.42 -8.83 19.67
N SER A 149 8.26 -9.08 18.66
CA SER A 149 9.65 -9.50 18.86
C SER A 149 10.52 -8.36 19.39
N ILE A 150 10.28 -7.14 18.90
CA ILE A 150 10.96 -5.95 19.41
C ILE A 150 10.65 -5.75 20.89
N THR A 151 9.37 -5.88 21.28
CA THR A 151 8.95 -5.70 22.67
C THR A 151 9.50 -6.79 23.60
N LYS A 152 9.43 -8.05 23.15
CA LYS A 152 9.81 -9.21 23.97
C LYS A 152 11.31 -9.42 24.00
N ASP A 153 11.97 -9.40 22.85
CA ASP A 153 13.34 -9.87 22.68
C ASP A 153 14.33 -8.73 22.43
N GLY A 154 13.85 -7.49 22.20
CA GLY A 154 14.68 -6.38 21.75
C GLY A 154 15.27 -6.61 20.35
N ALA A 155 14.58 -7.40 19.50
CA ALA A 155 15.14 -7.85 18.25
C ALA A 155 14.16 -7.69 17.07
N LEU A 156 14.74 -7.34 15.91
CA LEU A 156 14.09 -7.25 14.60
C LEU A 156 14.55 -8.44 13.73
N TYR A 157 13.68 -9.42 13.49
CA TYR A 157 13.99 -10.65 12.74
C TYR A 157 13.52 -10.55 11.30
N LEU A 158 14.41 -10.20 10.36
CA LEU A 158 14.09 -10.11 8.93
C LEU A 158 15.15 -10.78 8.06
N ALA A 159 14.72 -11.27 6.90
CA ALA A 159 15.56 -12.00 5.95
C ALA A 159 16.14 -11.09 4.85
N LEU A 160 16.72 -9.94 5.22
CA LEU A 160 17.13 -8.90 4.27
C LEU A 160 18.65 -8.61 4.27
N GLY A 161 19.43 -9.32 5.11
CA GLY A 161 20.89 -9.14 5.17
C GLY A 161 21.30 -7.67 5.28
N ASN A 162 22.21 -7.23 4.43
CA ASN A 162 22.66 -5.84 4.34
C ASN A 162 21.96 -5.04 3.23
N THR A 163 20.88 -5.55 2.67
CA THR A 163 20.12 -4.84 1.62
C THR A 163 19.57 -3.53 2.16
N LYS A 164 19.67 -2.49 1.36
CA LYS A 164 19.00 -1.22 1.61
C LYS A 164 17.62 -1.22 0.99
N LEU A 165 16.63 -0.76 1.74
CA LEU A 165 15.28 -0.49 1.27
C LEU A 165 14.91 0.96 1.57
N ASN A 166 13.99 1.51 0.79
CA ASN A 166 13.49 2.88 0.94
C ASN A 166 12.00 2.88 1.34
N PRO A 167 11.64 2.29 2.52
CA PRO A 167 10.25 2.16 2.92
C PRO A 167 9.58 3.54 3.00
N ILE A 168 8.31 3.60 2.55
CA ILE A 168 7.50 4.81 2.58
C ILE A 168 6.43 4.75 3.67
N ASP A 169 6.13 5.89 4.30
CA ASP A 169 4.98 6.00 5.18
C ASP A 169 3.68 6.00 4.38
N VAL A 170 2.73 5.15 4.73
CA VAL A 170 1.41 5.10 4.09
C VAL A 170 0.68 6.44 4.19
N SER A 171 0.93 7.25 5.21
CA SER A 171 0.34 8.59 5.32
C SER A 171 0.75 9.52 4.18
N ASP A 172 1.98 9.39 3.67
CA ASP A 172 2.45 10.19 2.55
C ASP A 172 1.85 9.70 1.23
N VAL A 173 1.71 8.38 1.07
CA VAL A 173 0.97 7.78 -0.05
C VAL A 173 -0.49 8.22 -0.06
N ALA A 174 -1.09 8.28 1.13
CA ALA A 174 -2.49 8.68 1.28
C ALA A 174 -2.74 10.13 0.86
N LYS A 175 -1.83 11.05 1.22
CA LYS A 175 -1.92 12.46 0.78
C LYS A 175 -1.89 12.56 -0.75
N VAL A 176 -0.97 11.84 -1.41
CA VAL A 176 -0.89 11.85 -2.88
C VAL A 176 -2.16 11.24 -3.50
N GLY A 177 -2.61 10.09 -3.00
CA GLY A 177 -3.84 9.45 -3.47
C GLY A 177 -5.07 10.35 -3.32
N PHE A 178 -5.18 11.04 -2.18
CA PHE A 178 -6.23 12.03 -1.94
C PHE A 178 -6.19 13.19 -2.95
N LEU A 179 -4.99 13.80 -3.16
CA LEU A 179 -4.83 14.93 -4.07
C LEU A 179 -5.20 14.53 -5.51
N LEU A 180 -4.73 13.38 -5.99
CA LEU A 180 -5.07 12.86 -7.32
C LEU A 180 -6.58 12.65 -7.49
N LEU A 181 -7.24 12.12 -6.48
CA LEU A 181 -8.68 11.89 -6.53
C LEU A 181 -9.48 13.18 -6.46
N ARG A 182 -9.08 14.12 -5.59
CA ARG A 182 -9.77 15.41 -5.41
C ARG A 182 -9.57 16.32 -6.61
N ASP A 183 -8.33 16.50 -7.03
CA ASP A 183 -7.96 17.53 -8.01
C ASP A 183 -7.87 16.99 -9.44
N GLY A 184 -7.60 15.69 -9.61
CA GLY A 184 -7.28 15.09 -10.90
C GLY A 184 -5.85 15.43 -11.33
N GLY A 185 -5.62 15.41 -12.65
CA GLY A 185 -4.29 15.63 -13.23
C GLY A 185 -3.46 14.34 -13.24
N HIS A 186 -2.28 14.45 -13.81
CA HIS A 186 -1.33 13.34 -13.94
C HIS A 186 -1.89 12.13 -14.70
N GLU A 187 -2.75 12.41 -15.69
CA GLU A 187 -3.29 11.41 -16.61
C GLU A 187 -2.15 10.72 -17.37
N GLU A 188 -2.30 9.42 -17.60
CA GLU A 188 -1.33 8.55 -18.28
C GLU A 188 0.06 8.56 -17.62
N ALA A 189 0.11 8.83 -16.32
CA ALA A 189 1.35 8.92 -15.55
C ALA A 189 1.55 7.72 -14.61
N ARG A 190 2.79 7.30 -14.49
CA ARG A 190 3.27 6.37 -13.44
C ARG A 190 4.01 7.19 -12.40
N ILE A 191 3.53 7.15 -11.17
CA ILE A 191 4.02 7.96 -10.06
C ILE A 191 4.78 7.07 -9.08
N PRO A 192 6.12 7.01 -9.18
CA PRO A 192 6.92 6.28 -8.21
C PRO A 192 6.87 6.98 -6.85
N MET A 193 6.75 6.20 -5.79
CA MET A 193 6.70 6.73 -4.43
C MET A 193 7.63 5.94 -3.52
N THR A 194 8.70 6.59 -3.07
CA THR A 194 9.66 6.01 -2.14
C THR A 194 9.71 6.80 -0.84
N GLY A 195 10.18 6.16 0.23
CA GLY A 195 10.63 6.89 1.41
C GLY A 195 11.84 7.76 1.09
N PRO A 196 12.17 8.72 1.99
CA PRO A 196 13.26 9.66 1.76
C PRO A 196 14.65 9.07 1.99
N GLU A 197 14.75 7.88 2.55
CA GLU A 197 16.00 7.25 2.98
C GLU A 197 16.07 5.81 2.47
N ALA A 198 17.24 5.41 1.94
CA ALA A 198 17.55 4.01 1.67
C ALA A 198 18.33 3.42 2.86
N LEU A 199 17.66 2.60 3.66
CA LEU A 199 18.14 2.11 4.96
C LEU A 199 18.38 0.59 4.94
N THR A 200 19.48 0.16 5.59
CA THR A 200 19.67 -1.23 5.98
C THR A 200 18.79 -1.58 7.19
N MET A 201 18.60 -2.87 7.46
CA MET A 201 17.85 -3.30 8.63
C MET A 201 18.52 -2.92 9.95
N VAL A 202 19.85 -2.78 9.96
CA VAL A 202 20.61 -2.26 11.13
C VAL A 202 20.25 -0.79 11.36
N GLU A 203 20.21 0.02 10.31
CA GLU A 203 19.84 1.44 10.42
C GLU A 203 18.37 1.59 10.84
N ILE A 204 17.46 0.73 10.33
CA ILE A 204 16.06 0.69 10.79
C ILE A 204 15.96 0.34 12.27
N ALA A 205 16.68 -0.69 12.73
CA ALA A 205 16.73 -1.05 14.16
C ALA A 205 17.28 0.10 15.03
N ASP A 206 18.30 0.85 14.54
CA ASP A 206 18.79 2.06 15.20
C ASP A 206 17.70 3.14 15.31
N ARG A 207 16.95 3.42 14.22
CA ARG A 207 15.86 4.39 14.25
C ARG A 207 14.77 4.01 15.27
N ILE A 208 14.40 2.72 15.34
CA ILE A 208 13.46 2.22 16.34
C ILE A 208 14.05 2.37 17.75
N SER A 209 15.33 1.99 17.96
CA SER A 209 16.02 2.13 19.25
C SER A 209 15.96 3.56 19.78
N ARG A 210 16.28 4.52 18.93
CA ARG A 210 16.23 5.96 19.25
C ARG A 210 14.82 6.44 19.59
N ALA A 211 13.81 5.90 18.87
CA ALA A 211 12.43 6.28 19.10
C ALA A 211 11.87 5.78 20.44
N ILE A 212 12.29 4.58 20.87
CA ILE A 212 11.76 3.95 22.10
C ILE A 212 12.69 4.05 23.33
N GLY A 213 13.88 4.62 23.16
CA GLY A 213 14.84 4.83 24.26
C GLY A 213 15.51 3.54 24.77
N ARG A 214 15.46 2.44 24.01
CA ARG A 214 16.14 1.18 24.34
C ARG A 214 16.70 0.50 23.10
N THR A 215 17.75 -0.31 23.26
CA THR A 215 18.40 -0.99 22.14
C THR A 215 17.48 -2.02 21.51
N VAL A 216 17.38 -1.94 20.18
CA VAL A 216 16.80 -2.97 19.29
C VAL A 216 17.90 -3.43 18.36
N GLN A 217 18.10 -4.75 18.26
CA GLN A 217 19.10 -5.34 17.38
C GLN A 217 18.47 -5.96 16.14
N TYR A 218 19.07 -5.76 14.98
CA TYR A 218 18.72 -6.54 13.81
C TYR A 218 19.37 -7.92 13.89
N VAL A 219 18.55 -8.96 13.80
CA VAL A 219 18.98 -10.35 13.76
C VAL A 219 18.58 -10.93 12.40
N PRO A 220 19.54 -11.14 11.48
CA PRO A 220 19.22 -11.70 10.18
C PRO A 220 18.77 -13.16 10.32
N ILE A 221 17.66 -13.48 9.68
CA ILE A 221 17.16 -14.85 9.53
C ILE A 221 17.24 -15.26 8.05
N SER A 222 17.13 -16.57 7.77
CA SER A 222 17.09 -17.03 6.38
C SER A 222 15.71 -16.76 5.73
N PRO A 223 15.63 -16.63 4.39
CA PRO A 223 14.35 -16.55 3.68
C PRO A 223 13.42 -17.71 4.03
N GLU A 224 13.94 -18.93 4.17
CA GLU A 224 13.17 -20.11 4.55
C GLU A 224 12.57 -19.97 5.96
N GLN A 225 13.35 -19.51 6.95
CA GLN A 225 12.85 -19.24 8.29
C GLN A 225 11.75 -18.17 8.28
N ARG A 226 11.90 -17.11 7.47
CA ARG A 226 10.88 -16.06 7.32
C ARG A 226 9.60 -16.63 6.71
N ARG A 227 9.73 -17.44 5.63
CA ARG A 227 8.61 -18.12 4.98
C ARG A 227 7.83 -19.00 5.96
N GLN A 228 8.54 -19.85 6.73
CA GLN A 228 7.92 -20.72 7.73
C GLN A 228 7.20 -19.93 8.82
N ALA A 229 7.79 -18.84 9.29
CA ALA A 229 7.16 -17.94 10.26
C ALA A 229 5.86 -17.33 9.72
N LEU A 230 5.84 -16.88 8.46
CA LEU A 230 4.63 -16.34 7.81
C LEU A 230 3.51 -17.37 7.78
N ILE A 231 3.81 -18.62 7.38
CA ILE A 231 2.82 -19.69 7.35
C ILE A 231 2.32 -20.04 8.77
N ALA A 232 3.21 -20.08 9.74
CA ALA A 232 2.85 -20.34 11.15
C ALA A 232 1.92 -19.24 11.72
N HIS A 233 2.01 -18.01 11.21
CA HIS A 233 1.13 -16.90 11.55
C HIS A 233 -0.13 -16.83 10.67
N GLY A 234 -0.45 -17.90 9.92
CA GLY A 234 -1.70 -18.02 9.16
C GLY A 234 -1.69 -17.39 7.77
N ILE A 235 -0.53 -16.96 7.26
CA ILE A 235 -0.42 -16.51 5.86
C ILE A 235 -0.51 -17.74 4.94
N PRO A 236 -1.41 -17.74 3.94
CA PRO A 236 -1.52 -18.84 2.99
C PRO A 236 -0.19 -19.12 2.27
N ALA A 237 0.14 -20.40 2.08
CA ALA A 237 1.42 -20.81 1.49
C ALA A 237 1.72 -20.12 0.13
N PRO A 238 0.78 -19.97 -0.83
CA PRO A 238 1.04 -19.26 -2.08
C PRO A 238 1.47 -17.80 -1.88
N ILE A 239 0.89 -17.12 -0.88
CA ILE A 239 1.26 -15.74 -0.52
C ILE A 239 2.66 -15.72 0.12
N ALA A 240 2.95 -16.65 1.05
CA ALA A 240 4.26 -16.77 1.67
C ALA A 240 5.36 -17.07 0.63
N ASP A 241 5.06 -17.90 -0.38
CA ASP A 241 5.95 -18.20 -1.50
C ASP A 241 6.21 -16.97 -2.39
N ALA A 242 5.20 -16.17 -2.63
CA ALA A 242 5.34 -14.92 -3.36
C ALA A 242 6.23 -13.93 -2.60
N LEU A 243 6.02 -13.76 -1.29
CA LEU A 243 6.83 -12.90 -0.43
C LEU A 243 8.28 -13.40 -0.31
N ASP A 244 8.51 -14.71 -0.30
CA ASP A 244 9.86 -15.30 -0.33
C ASP A 244 10.61 -14.93 -1.62
N LYS A 245 9.93 -14.97 -2.77
CA LYS A 245 10.52 -14.51 -4.04
C LYS A 245 10.87 -13.03 -4.00
N GLN A 246 10.03 -12.18 -3.41
CA GLN A 246 10.33 -10.76 -3.22
C GLN A 246 11.58 -10.56 -2.34
N VAL A 247 11.67 -11.28 -1.23
CA VAL A 247 12.86 -11.24 -0.36
C VAL A 247 14.12 -11.64 -1.13
N LYS A 248 14.07 -12.72 -1.90
CA LYS A 248 15.20 -13.18 -2.72
C LYS A 248 15.59 -12.18 -3.81
N GLU A 249 14.64 -11.45 -4.36
CA GLU A 249 14.88 -10.36 -5.30
C GLU A 249 15.57 -9.18 -4.61
N ARG A 250 15.05 -8.73 -3.46
CA ARG A 250 15.61 -7.66 -2.63
C ARG A 250 17.06 -7.93 -2.23
N LEU A 251 17.39 -9.18 -1.88
CA LEU A 251 18.75 -9.58 -1.51
C LEU A 251 19.77 -9.42 -2.65
N LYS A 252 19.33 -9.40 -3.91
CA LYS A 252 20.18 -9.14 -5.08
C LYS A 252 20.41 -7.64 -5.31
N GLY A 253 19.78 -6.79 -4.53
CA GLY A 253 19.67 -5.35 -4.77
C GLY A 253 18.60 -5.03 -5.82
N GLY A 254 18.22 -3.79 -5.95
CA GLY A 254 17.21 -3.43 -6.94
C GLY A 254 16.62 -2.04 -6.74
N ILE A 255 15.50 -1.80 -7.40
CA ILE A 255 14.82 -0.50 -7.45
C ILE A 255 14.42 0.03 -6.07
N GLU A 256 14.08 -0.85 -5.13
CA GLU A 256 13.70 -0.46 -3.78
C GLU A 256 14.85 0.08 -2.91
N SER A 257 16.10 0.09 -3.43
CA SER A 257 17.24 0.77 -2.81
C SER A 257 17.47 2.19 -3.36
N GLN A 258 16.76 2.57 -4.42
CA GLN A 258 16.90 3.87 -5.08
C GLN A 258 15.83 4.83 -4.57
N VAL A 259 16.25 5.94 -4.00
CA VAL A 259 15.32 6.98 -3.53
C VAL A 259 14.88 7.85 -4.69
N ASP A 260 13.57 7.96 -4.91
CA ASP A 260 12.94 8.85 -5.87
C ASP A 260 12.06 9.87 -5.14
N LEU A 261 12.47 11.12 -5.16
CA LEU A 261 11.76 12.23 -4.52
C LEU A 261 10.95 13.09 -5.51
N SER A 262 10.77 12.65 -6.75
CA SER A 262 10.01 13.39 -7.76
C SER A 262 8.57 13.67 -7.30
N THR A 263 7.92 12.70 -6.67
CA THR A 263 6.57 12.85 -6.10
C THR A 263 6.50 13.95 -5.04
N ARG A 264 7.54 14.12 -4.22
CA ARG A 264 7.64 15.23 -3.27
C ARG A 264 7.56 16.58 -3.98
N GLN A 265 8.27 16.74 -5.09
CA GLN A 265 8.29 17.98 -5.85
C GLN A 265 6.95 18.25 -6.52
N ILE A 266 6.37 17.21 -7.15
CA ILE A 266 5.10 17.27 -7.87
C ILE A 266 3.94 17.68 -6.94
N PHE A 267 3.84 17.06 -5.76
CA PHE A 267 2.72 17.23 -4.83
C PHE A 267 3.02 18.14 -3.64
N ASN A 268 4.24 18.72 -3.58
CA ASN A 268 4.70 19.55 -2.47
C ASN A 268 4.51 18.89 -1.09
N ILE A 269 4.84 17.59 -0.99
CA ILE A 269 4.72 16.80 0.23
C ILE A 269 6.10 16.60 0.85
N GLN A 270 6.24 16.87 2.14
CA GLN A 270 7.43 16.50 2.88
C GLN A 270 7.35 15.00 3.24
N PRO A 271 8.28 14.16 2.74
CA PRO A 271 8.24 12.74 3.05
C PRO A 271 8.65 12.49 4.50
N THR A 272 7.91 11.61 5.15
CA THR A 272 8.18 11.17 6.53
C THR A 272 9.44 10.32 6.57
N THR A 273 10.41 10.67 7.43
CA THR A 273 11.58 9.82 7.71
C THR A 273 11.20 8.60 8.52
N PHE A 274 12.03 7.54 8.47
CA PHE A 274 11.77 6.35 9.29
C PHE A 274 11.83 6.65 10.79
N LEU A 275 12.67 7.59 11.21
CA LEU A 275 12.74 8.01 12.62
C LEU A 275 11.44 8.69 13.07
N GLU A 276 10.89 9.62 12.29
CA GLU A 276 9.61 10.27 12.59
C GLU A 276 8.46 9.26 12.65
N PHE A 277 8.43 8.30 11.72
CA PHE A 277 7.49 7.18 11.76
C PHE A 277 7.63 6.36 13.05
N ALA A 278 8.86 5.97 13.42
CA ALA A 278 9.13 5.19 14.61
C ALA A 278 8.74 5.95 15.89
N GLN A 279 9.02 7.25 15.97
CA GLN A 279 8.64 8.12 17.11
C GLN A 279 7.12 8.21 17.24
N ARG A 280 6.40 8.41 16.15
CA ARG A 280 4.92 8.45 16.14
C ARG A 280 4.29 7.13 16.58
N ASN A 281 4.98 6.01 16.35
CA ASN A 281 4.54 4.67 16.70
C ASN A 281 5.31 4.06 17.88
N ALA A 282 6.00 4.86 18.69
CA ALA A 282 6.89 4.39 19.75
C ALA A 282 6.18 3.47 20.73
N ALA A 283 4.94 3.79 21.11
CA ALA A 283 4.11 2.95 21.98
C ALA A 283 3.88 1.54 21.41
N ALA A 284 3.65 1.43 20.10
CA ALA A 284 3.48 0.14 19.42
C ALA A 284 4.77 -0.68 19.44
N PHE A 285 5.95 -0.04 19.37
CA PHE A 285 7.25 -0.70 19.48
C PHE A 285 7.69 -0.94 20.94
N GLY A 286 6.83 -0.64 21.92
CA GLY A 286 7.08 -0.93 23.33
C GLY A 286 7.88 0.14 24.06
N ALA A 287 7.76 1.42 23.68
CA ALA A 287 8.21 2.51 24.53
C ALA A 287 7.45 2.50 25.86
N ALA A 288 8.15 2.78 26.96
CA ALA A 288 7.49 3.04 28.23
C ALA A 288 6.60 4.30 28.11
N ALA A 289 5.41 4.22 28.71
CA ALA A 289 4.48 5.34 28.75
C ALA A 289 5.03 6.50 29.58
#